data_a1e7494ed30cdc08a7866589b0352963
#
_entry.id   a1e7494ed30cdc08a7866589b0352963
#
_cell.length_a   1.000
_cell.length_b   1.000
_cell.length_c   1.000
_cell.angle_alpha   90.00
_cell.angle_beta   90.00
_cell.angle_gamma   90.00
#
_symmetry.space_group_name_H-M   'P 1'
#
loop_
_entity.id
_entity.type
_entity.pdbx_description
1 polymer ?
#
loop_
_entity_poly.entity_id
_entity_poly.type
_entity_poly.pdbx_seq_one_letter_code
_entity_poly.pdbx_strand_id
1 'polypeptide(L)'
;MAKIVGIDLGTTNSVIAVMEGGDATVIPNAEGGRTTPSVVAFNKNGERLVGTTAKRQAVVNPDNTFYSIKRLMGRRIDDAETVRTKGMVSYAIVGGADANGELL
;
A
#
# COMPACT_ATOMS: atom_id res chain seq x y z
N MET A 1 -16.26 20.77 14.68
CA MET A 1 -16.44 20.99 13.25
C MET A 1 -15.77 19.85 12.48
N ALA A 2 -16.48 19.24 11.54
CA ALA A 2 -15.92 18.14 10.75
C ALA A 2 -14.89 18.68 9.75
N LYS A 3 -13.79 17.95 9.57
CA LYS A 3 -12.79 18.26 8.56
C LYS A 3 -12.96 17.34 7.37
N ILE A 4 -12.70 17.87 6.19
CA ILE A 4 -12.73 17.10 4.96
C ILE A 4 -11.29 16.72 4.63
N VAL A 5 -11.06 15.42 4.44
CA VAL A 5 -9.76 14.86 4.12
C VAL A 5 -9.86 14.09 2.80
N GLY A 6 -8.89 14.31 1.92
CA GLY A 6 -8.78 13.56 0.68
C GLY A 6 -7.54 12.68 0.69
N ILE A 7 -7.68 11.48 0.19
CA ILE A 7 -6.57 10.53 0.08
C ILE A 7 -6.43 10.11 -1.38
N ASP A 8 -5.23 10.31 -1.93
CA ASP A 8 -4.86 9.76 -3.23
C ASP A 8 -4.02 8.51 -2.97
N LEU A 9 -4.65 7.35 -3.05
CA LEU A 9 -3.99 6.08 -2.80
C LEU A 9 -3.42 5.54 -4.12
N GLY A 10 -2.19 5.93 -4.41
CA GLY A 10 -1.52 5.51 -5.63
C GLY A 10 -0.87 4.13 -5.50
N THR A 11 -0.51 3.53 -6.64
CA THR A 11 0.16 2.24 -6.68
C THR A 11 1.54 2.31 -6.01
N THR A 12 2.25 3.40 -6.22
CA THR A 12 3.62 3.59 -5.72
C THR A 12 3.69 4.53 -4.53
N ASN A 13 2.93 5.63 -4.58
CA ASN A 13 2.93 6.65 -3.53
C ASN A 13 1.51 7.09 -3.21
N SER A 14 1.30 7.46 -1.96
CA SER A 14 0.02 7.96 -1.46
C SER A 14 0.18 9.38 -0.92
N VAL A 15 -0.89 10.15 -1.00
CA VAL A 15 -0.92 11.54 -0.50
C VAL A 15 -2.20 11.74 0.28
N ILE A 16 -2.12 12.45 1.40
CA ILE A 16 -3.31 12.86 2.16
C ILE A 16 -3.32 14.39 2.27
N ALA A 17 -4.47 14.97 2.07
CA ALA A 17 -4.66 16.42 2.16
C ALA A 17 -5.89 16.75 2.99
N VAL A 18 -5.88 17.91 3.59
CA VAL A 18 -7.00 18.44 4.38
C VAL A 18 -7.44 19.77 3.81
N MET A 19 -8.74 20.04 3.86
CA MET A 19 -9.27 21.33 3.47
C MET A 19 -9.09 22.32 4.61
N GLU A 20 -8.40 23.43 4.32
CA GLU A 20 -8.19 24.52 5.26
C GLU A 20 -8.49 25.84 4.56
N GLY A 21 -9.48 26.58 5.07
CA GLY A 21 -9.81 27.89 4.54
C GLY A 21 -10.18 27.91 3.06
N GLY A 22 -10.77 26.82 2.55
CA GLY A 22 -11.16 26.70 1.14
C GLY A 22 -10.09 26.14 0.24
N ASP A 23 -8.89 25.88 0.77
CA ASP A 23 -7.77 25.30 0.01
C ASP A 23 -7.39 23.92 0.54
N ALA A 24 -6.98 23.07 -0.38
CA ALA A 24 -6.45 21.74 0.00
C ALA A 24 -4.97 21.88 0.37
N THR A 25 -4.63 21.41 1.55
CA THR A 25 -3.25 21.42 2.05
C THR A 25 -2.78 19.99 2.28
N VAL A 26 -1.66 19.62 1.67
CA VAL A 26 -1.07 18.28 1.85
C VAL A 26 -0.53 18.17 3.28
N ILE A 27 -0.87 17.06 3.94
CA ILE A 27 -0.39 16.77 5.29
C ILE A 27 0.94 16.03 5.17
N PRO A 28 2.05 16.55 5.75
CA PRO A 28 3.31 15.84 5.75
C PRO A 28 3.23 14.57 6.59
N ASN A 29 3.97 13.55 6.18
CA ASN A 29 4.06 12.31 6.96
C ASN A 29 5.03 12.47 8.15
N ALA A 30 5.22 11.39 8.92
CA ALA A 30 6.07 11.42 10.12
C ALA A 30 7.52 11.80 9.79
N GLU A 31 7.99 11.54 8.58
CA GLU A 31 9.34 11.86 8.13
C GLU A 31 9.43 13.25 7.48
N GLY A 32 8.33 14.00 7.46
CA GLY A 32 8.27 15.33 6.88
C GLY A 32 8.02 15.38 5.37
N GLY A 33 7.85 14.23 4.73
CA GLY A 33 7.59 14.16 3.29
C GLY A 33 6.11 14.39 2.97
N ARG A 34 5.84 14.88 1.77
CA ARG A 34 4.47 15.12 1.29
C ARG A 34 3.85 13.91 0.62
N THR A 35 4.67 12.96 0.21
CA THR A 35 4.22 11.68 -0.33
C THR A 35 4.68 10.56 0.58
N THR A 36 3.85 9.53 0.70
CA THR A 36 4.16 8.35 1.50
C THR A 36 4.24 7.15 0.56
N PRO A 37 5.34 6.41 0.54
CA PRO A 37 5.39 5.20 -0.26
C PRO A 37 4.24 4.26 0.11
N SER A 38 3.56 3.72 -0.90
CA SER A 38 2.44 2.78 -0.71
C SER A 38 2.99 1.40 -0.38
N VAL A 39 3.68 1.29 0.75
CA VAL A 39 4.37 0.09 1.22
C VAL A 39 3.99 -0.16 2.67
N VAL A 40 3.66 -1.40 2.98
CA VAL A 40 3.37 -1.83 4.35
C VAL A 40 4.17 -3.09 4.63
N ALA A 41 4.75 -3.19 5.81
CA ALA A 41 5.52 -4.35 6.21
C ALA A 41 5.22 -4.76 7.64
N PHE A 42 5.50 -6.01 7.94
CA PHE A 42 5.43 -6.54 9.31
C PHE A 42 6.81 -7.07 9.66
N ASN A 43 7.39 -6.55 10.74
CA ASN A 43 8.72 -6.97 11.18
C ASN A 43 8.64 -8.25 12.02
N LYS A 44 9.79 -8.72 12.51
CA LYS A 44 9.88 -9.96 13.30
C LYS A 44 9.07 -9.90 14.60
N ASN A 45 8.87 -8.70 15.14
CA ASN A 45 8.11 -8.49 16.36
C ASN A 45 6.61 -8.34 16.10
N GLY A 46 6.18 -8.47 14.86
CA GLY A 46 4.79 -8.28 14.46
C GLY A 46 4.35 -6.83 14.38
N GLU A 47 5.28 -5.89 14.45
CA GLU A 47 4.97 -4.47 14.32
C GLU A 47 4.70 -4.11 12.86
N ARG A 48 3.68 -3.28 12.64
CA ARG A 48 3.33 -2.80 11.31
C ARG A 48 4.13 -1.55 10.98
N LEU A 49 4.83 -1.60 9.85
CA LEU A 49 5.57 -0.47 9.32
C LEU A 49 4.85 0.05 8.08
N VAL A 50 4.82 1.36 7.89
CA VAL A 50 4.11 1.99 6.77
C VAL A 50 5.02 3.05 6.15
N GLY A 51 5.03 3.12 4.82
CA GLY A 51 5.71 4.17 4.09
C GLY A 51 7.22 3.97 4.03
N THR A 52 7.96 5.03 4.29
CA THR A 52 9.42 5.04 4.14
C THR A 52 10.12 3.98 4.99
N THR A 53 9.69 3.78 6.24
CA THR A 53 10.27 2.77 7.13
C THR A 53 10.05 1.36 6.57
N ALA A 54 8.85 1.11 6.03
CA ALA A 54 8.55 -0.18 5.39
C ALA A 54 9.42 -0.38 4.14
N LYS A 55 9.55 0.65 3.32
CA LYS A 55 10.32 0.58 2.08
C LYS A 55 11.81 0.32 2.35
N ARG A 56 12.36 1.00 3.36
CA ARG A 56 13.79 0.87 3.70
C ARG A 56 14.20 -0.54 4.12
N GLN A 57 13.33 -1.25 4.82
CA GLN A 57 13.64 -2.58 5.33
C GLN A 57 13.24 -3.71 4.35
N ALA A 58 12.75 -3.37 3.16
CA ALA A 58 12.28 -4.35 2.18
C ALA A 58 13.37 -5.34 1.78
N VAL A 59 14.62 -4.88 1.68
CA VAL A 59 15.76 -5.72 1.28
C VAL A 59 16.00 -6.87 2.27
N VAL A 60 15.80 -6.61 3.56
CA VAL A 60 16.04 -7.62 4.61
C VAL A 60 14.77 -8.36 5.03
N ASN A 61 13.62 -7.98 4.50
CA ASN A 61 12.32 -8.57 4.87
C ASN A 61 11.40 -8.65 3.64
N PRO A 62 11.83 -9.29 2.55
CA PRO A 62 11.06 -9.26 1.30
C PRO A 62 9.73 -10.01 1.39
N ASP A 63 9.63 -11.07 2.18
CA ASP A 63 8.42 -11.89 2.25
C ASP A 63 7.26 -11.20 2.96
N ASN A 64 7.55 -10.25 3.84
CA ASN A 64 6.54 -9.56 4.64
C ASN A 64 6.51 -8.06 4.37
N THR A 65 6.98 -7.63 3.20
CA THR A 65 6.90 -6.25 2.75
C THR A 65 5.99 -6.21 1.52
N PHE A 66 4.89 -5.46 1.62
CA PHE A 66 3.83 -5.44 0.63
C PHE A 66 3.78 -4.09 -0.08
N TYR A 67 3.83 -4.13 -1.41
CA TYR A 67 3.77 -2.94 -2.27
C TYR A 67 3.05 -3.30 -3.56
N SER A 68 2.68 -2.29 -4.33
CA SER A 68 1.92 -2.47 -5.58
C SER A 68 0.60 -3.23 -5.39
N ILE A 69 0.03 -3.18 -4.19
CA ILE A 69 -1.20 -3.90 -3.85
C ILE A 69 -2.38 -3.41 -4.70
N LYS A 70 -2.36 -2.15 -5.09
CA LYS A 70 -3.43 -1.59 -5.92
C LYS A 70 -3.61 -2.35 -7.24
N ARG A 71 -2.55 -2.95 -7.76
CA ARG A 71 -2.61 -3.77 -8.98
C ARG A 71 -3.45 -5.03 -8.81
N LEU A 72 -3.67 -5.46 -7.56
CA LEU A 72 -4.41 -6.68 -7.22
C LEU A 72 -5.85 -6.41 -6.85
N MET A 73 -6.22 -5.17 -6.57
CA MET A 73 -7.57 -4.82 -6.15
C MET A 73 -8.59 -5.16 -7.22
N GLY A 74 -9.65 -5.88 -6.83
CA GLY A 74 -10.70 -6.31 -7.74
C GLY A 74 -10.29 -7.42 -8.70
N ARG A 75 -9.13 -8.04 -8.49
CA ARG A 75 -8.60 -9.09 -9.37
C ARG A 75 -8.81 -10.46 -8.77
N ARG A 76 -8.82 -11.46 -9.67
CA ARG A 76 -8.82 -12.87 -9.30
C ARG A 76 -7.40 -13.41 -9.37
N ILE A 77 -7.17 -14.56 -8.73
CA ILE A 77 -5.83 -15.17 -8.71
C ILE A 77 -5.35 -15.55 -10.13
N ASP A 78 -6.26 -15.86 -11.03
CA ASP A 78 -5.96 -16.28 -12.40
C ASP A 78 -5.99 -15.13 -13.42
N ASP A 79 -6.29 -13.91 -13.01
CA ASP A 79 -6.29 -12.76 -13.92
C ASP A 79 -4.86 -12.51 -14.47
N ALA A 80 -4.78 -12.07 -15.72
CA ALA A 80 -3.50 -11.78 -16.36
C ALA A 80 -2.66 -10.76 -15.58
N GLU A 81 -3.31 -9.73 -15.03
CA GLU A 81 -2.62 -8.74 -14.22
C GLU A 81 -2.08 -9.33 -12.92
N THR A 82 -2.82 -10.25 -12.28
CA THR A 82 -2.38 -10.95 -11.08
C THR A 82 -1.15 -11.81 -11.38
N VAL A 83 -1.19 -12.57 -12.47
CA VAL A 83 -0.08 -13.43 -12.90
C VAL A 83 1.17 -12.60 -13.17
N ARG A 84 1.00 -11.46 -13.85
CA ARG A 84 2.11 -10.53 -14.12
C ARG A 84 2.70 -9.99 -12.82
N THR A 85 1.86 -9.57 -11.90
CA THR A 85 2.29 -9.00 -10.61
C THR A 85 3.03 -10.05 -9.77
N LYS A 86 2.59 -11.30 -9.79
CA LYS A 86 3.29 -12.40 -9.07
C LYS A 86 4.75 -12.51 -9.47
N GLY A 87 5.07 -12.24 -10.72
CA GLY A 87 6.44 -12.29 -11.21
C GLY A 87 7.28 -11.06 -10.84
N MET A 88 6.65 -10.01 -10.33
CA MET A 88 7.30 -8.72 -10.06
C MET A 88 7.52 -8.43 -8.57
N VAL A 89 6.81 -9.12 -7.70
CA VAL A 89 6.83 -8.82 -6.25
C VAL A 89 7.55 -9.91 -5.47
N SER A 90 8.05 -9.54 -4.29
CA SER A 90 8.81 -10.42 -3.42
C SER A 90 7.93 -11.26 -2.49
N TYR A 91 6.70 -10.83 -2.25
CA TYR A 91 5.76 -11.52 -1.37
C TYR A 91 4.92 -12.54 -2.15
N ALA A 92 4.35 -13.50 -1.43
CA ALA A 92 3.50 -14.51 -2.04
C ALA A 92 2.10 -13.97 -2.29
N ILE A 93 1.53 -14.31 -3.45
CA ILE A 93 0.14 -14.01 -3.79
C ILE A 93 -0.57 -15.34 -3.95
N VAL A 94 -1.60 -15.55 -3.12
CA VAL A 94 -2.35 -16.81 -3.11
C VAL A 94 -3.84 -16.50 -3.25
N GLY A 95 -4.62 -17.48 -3.69
CA GLY A 95 -6.06 -17.33 -3.76
C GLY A 95 -6.65 -17.20 -2.36
N GLY A 96 -7.65 -16.34 -2.22
CA GLY A 96 -8.38 -16.20 -0.96
C GLY A 96 -9.32 -17.38 -0.73
N ALA A 97 -9.95 -17.40 0.43
CA ALA A 97 -10.86 -18.48 0.82
C ALA A 97 -12.23 -18.39 0.17
N ASP A 98 -12.45 -17.41 -0.68
CA ASP A 98 -13.76 -17.20 -1.29
C ASP A 98 -13.98 -18.16 -2.47
N ALA A 99 -15.23 -18.54 -2.69
CA ALA A 99 -15.60 -19.54 -3.68
C ALA A 99 -15.34 -19.09 -5.13
N ASN A 100 -15.18 -17.80 -5.35
CA ASN A 100 -14.95 -17.23 -6.67
C ASN A 100 -13.47 -17.06 -7.00
N GLY A 101 -12.57 -17.37 -6.08
CA GLY A 101 -11.14 -17.22 -6.27
C GLY A 101 -10.67 -15.77 -6.26
N GLU A 102 -11.43 -14.87 -5.65
CA GLU A 102 -11.02 -13.48 -5.52
C GLU A 102 -9.92 -13.33 -4.49
N LEU A 103 -9.05 -12.35 -4.71
CA LEU A 103 -7.97 -12.04 -3.75
C LEU A 103 -8.54 -11.32 -2.52
N LEU A 104 -8.11 -11.72 -1.35
CA LEU A 104 -8.57 -11.16 -0.08
C LEU A 104 -7.50 -10.29 0.57
#